data_02d7b2f8f32eca37237bdef69238892d
#
_entry.id   02d7b2f8f32eca37237bdef69238892d
#
_cell.length_a   1.000
_cell.length_b   1.000
_cell.length_c   1.000
_cell.angle_alpha   90.00
_cell.angle_beta   90.00
_cell.angle_gamma   90.00
#
_symmetry.space_group_name_H-M   'P 1'
#
loop_
_entity.id
_entity.type
_entity.pdbx_description
1 polymer ?
#
loop_
_entity_poly.entity_id
_entity_poly.type
_entity_poly.pdbx_seq_one_letter_code
_entity_poly.pdbx_strand_id
1 'polypeptide(L)'
;MTILADPMERALDLARQAAEAGEVPVGAVIVDPETGAIVAEGFNQPIAGHDPTAHAEIVALRRAAEQFGNYRLTGLHLYVTLEPCAMCAGAISLARIGKLVFAACDPKGGAVIHGARFFEQPTCHWRPEVEQDEAAGETASRLLKDFFKARRA
;
A
#
# COMPACT_ATOMS: atom_id res chain seq x y z
N MET A 1 -23.67 -7.98 15.35
CA MET A 1 -22.87 -8.29 14.14
C MET A 1 -21.87 -7.17 13.91
N THR A 2 -20.60 -7.48 13.81
CA THR A 2 -19.57 -6.48 13.55
C THR A 2 -19.52 -6.16 12.06
N ILE A 3 -19.68 -4.89 11.73
CA ILE A 3 -19.49 -4.43 10.36
C ILE A 3 -17.99 -4.21 10.16
N LEU A 4 -17.41 -4.97 9.24
CA LEU A 4 -16.00 -4.81 8.93
C LEU A 4 -15.80 -3.54 8.08
N ALA A 5 -14.76 -2.79 8.38
CA ALA A 5 -14.44 -1.58 7.66
C ALA A 5 -14.06 -1.92 6.20
N ASP A 6 -14.43 -1.03 5.27
CA ASP A 6 -13.95 -1.11 3.89
C ASP A 6 -12.43 -0.95 3.92
N PRO A 7 -11.66 -1.92 3.40
CA PRO A 7 -10.21 -1.84 3.46
C PRO A 7 -9.62 -0.59 2.82
N MET A 8 -10.11 -0.18 1.66
CA MET A 8 -9.58 1.00 0.99
C MET A 8 -9.94 2.29 1.73
N GLU A 9 -11.14 2.37 2.33
CA GLU A 9 -11.50 3.50 3.17
C GLU A 9 -10.57 3.61 4.38
N ARG A 10 -10.23 2.47 4.98
CA ARG A 10 -9.26 2.46 6.09
C ARG A 10 -7.88 2.89 5.62
N ALA A 11 -7.44 2.43 4.44
CA ALA A 11 -6.16 2.86 3.87
C ALA A 11 -6.14 4.38 3.62
N LEU A 12 -7.25 4.96 3.15
CA LEU A 12 -7.36 6.41 2.98
C LEU A 12 -7.26 7.16 4.31
N ASP A 13 -7.87 6.63 5.38
CA ASP A 13 -7.74 7.23 6.71
C ASP A 13 -6.29 7.20 7.19
N LEU A 14 -5.58 6.11 6.93
CA LEU A 14 -4.15 6.00 7.25
C LEU A 14 -3.31 6.99 6.45
N ALA A 15 -3.68 7.22 5.18
CA ALA A 15 -3.03 8.25 4.36
C ALA A 15 -3.21 9.63 4.97
N ARG A 16 -4.39 9.94 5.50
CA ARG A 16 -4.66 11.21 6.18
C ARG A 16 -3.82 11.34 7.44
N GLN A 17 -3.65 10.25 8.19
CA GLN A 17 -2.78 10.24 9.37
C GLN A 17 -1.33 10.52 9.00
N ALA A 18 -0.85 9.97 7.89
CA ALA A 18 0.49 10.27 7.38
C ALA A 18 0.65 11.77 7.10
N ALA A 19 -0.33 12.37 6.41
CA ALA A 19 -0.31 13.80 6.09
C ALA A 19 -0.27 14.66 7.36
N GLU A 20 -1.06 14.30 8.37
CA GLU A 20 -1.07 15.00 9.66
C GLU A 20 0.29 14.94 10.36
N ALA A 21 1.01 13.85 10.16
CA ALA A 21 2.35 13.67 10.72
C ALA A 21 3.46 14.29 9.84
N GLY A 22 3.10 14.94 8.74
CA GLY A 22 4.08 15.55 7.83
C GLY A 22 4.70 14.59 6.84
N GLU A 23 4.14 13.40 6.70
CA GLU A 23 4.60 12.37 5.75
C GLU A 23 3.73 12.37 4.50
N VAL A 24 4.28 11.87 3.40
CA VAL A 24 3.51 11.75 2.15
C VAL A 24 2.28 10.86 2.41
N PRO A 25 1.05 11.33 2.06
CA PRO A 25 -0.18 10.63 2.41
C PRO A 25 -0.44 9.36 1.58
N VAL A 26 0.15 8.28 2.03
CA VAL A 26 -0.09 6.94 1.50
C VAL A 26 -0.40 6.01 2.68
N GLY A 27 -1.46 5.23 2.55
CA GLY A 27 -1.87 4.27 3.55
C GLY A 27 -2.04 2.88 2.92
N ALA A 28 -1.83 1.84 3.73
CA ALA A 28 -1.95 0.46 3.28
C ALA A 28 -2.54 -0.41 4.39
N VAL A 29 -3.37 -1.37 4.00
CA VAL A 29 -3.89 -2.39 4.91
C VAL A 29 -3.74 -3.76 4.28
N ILE A 30 -3.54 -4.77 5.13
CA ILE A 30 -3.50 -6.17 4.72
C ILE A 30 -4.72 -6.86 5.32
N VAL A 31 -5.42 -7.61 4.49
CA VAL A 31 -6.71 -8.22 4.82
C VAL A 31 -6.63 -9.72 4.62
N ASP A 32 -7.23 -10.47 5.56
CA ASP A 32 -7.50 -11.87 5.37
C ASP A 32 -8.83 -11.99 4.61
N PRO A 33 -8.81 -12.45 3.35
CA PRO A 33 -10.06 -12.50 2.56
C PRO A 33 -11.07 -13.52 3.07
N GLU A 34 -10.64 -14.49 3.85
CA GLU A 34 -11.56 -15.50 4.39
C GLU A 34 -12.47 -14.92 5.47
N THR A 35 -11.97 -13.98 6.26
CA THR A 35 -12.71 -13.36 7.35
C THR A 35 -13.12 -11.92 7.06
N GLY A 36 -12.46 -11.27 6.09
CA GLY A 36 -12.60 -9.85 5.83
C GLY A 36 -11.88 -8.96 6.84
N ALA A 37 -11.17 -9.55 7.80
CA ALA A 37 -10.50 -8.81 8.85
C ALA A 37 -9.23 -8.12 8.35
N ILE A 38 -9.02 -6.87 8.79
CA ILE A 38 -7.75 -6.16 8.60
C ILE A 38 -6.77 -6.73 9.62
N VAL A 39 -5.69 -7.33 9.15
CA VAL A 39 -4.68 -7.98 10.00
C VAL A 39 -3.45 -7.12 10.23
N ALA A 40 -3.19 -6.14 9.38
CA ALA A 40 -2.07 -5.22 9.55
C ALA A 40 -2.35 -3.92 8.81
N GLU A 41 -1.77 -2.83 9.31
CA GLU A 41 -1.94 -1.49 8.76
C GLU A 41 -0.60 -0.77 8.71
N GLY A 42 -0.45 0.17 7.77
CA GLY A 42 0.72 1.01 7.70
C GLY A 42 0.42 2.31 6.97
N PHE A 43 1.20 3.33 7.26
CA PHE A 43 1.22 4.56 6.48
C PHE A 43 2.67 5.01 6.32
N ASN A 44 2.92 5.86 5.34
CA ASN A 44 4.27 6.37 5.09
C ASN A 44 4.83 7.02 6.34
N GLN A 45 6.02 6.58 6.75
CA GLN A 45 6.69 7.15 7.91
C GLN A 45 8.24 7.16 7.77
N PRO A 46 8.79 7.49 6.58
CA PRO A 46 10.24 7.57 6.44
C PRO A 46 10.91 8.58 7.37
N ILE A 47 10.27 9.73 7.58
CA ILE A 47 10.80 10.79 8.45
C ILE A 47 10.74 10.34 9.91
N ALA A 48 9.56 9.99 10.40
CA ALA A 48 9.36 9.58 11.79
C ALA A 48 10.16 8.33 12.15
N GLY A 49 10.28 7.39 11.22
CA GLY A 49 10.98 6.13 11.45
C GLY A 49 12.48 6.20 11.17
N HIS A 50 13.00 7.31 10.66
CA HIS A 50 14.39 7.42 10.21
C HIS A 50 14.74 6.26 9.28
N ASP A 51 13.82 5.93 8.36
CA ASP A 51 13.92 4.76 7.50
C ASP A 51 13.41 5.10 6.09
N PRO A 52 14.32 5.21 5.11
CA PRO A 52 13.92 5.57 3.74
C PRO A 52 13.02 4.51 3.09
N THR A 53 12.97 3.30 3.63
CA THR A 53 12.13 2.23 3.09
C THR A 53 10.75 2.15 3.76
N ALA A 54 10.46 3.00 4.74
CA ALA A 54 9.21 2.94 5.51
C ALA A 54 8.01 3.49 4.73
N HIS A 55 7.80 2.99 3.53
CA HIS A 55 6.59 3.22 2.77
C HIS A 55 5.42 2.47 3.42
N ALA A 56 4.21 2.93 3.20
CA ALA A 56 3.01 2.33 3.79
C ALA A 56 2.98 0.80 3.61
N GLU A 57 3.28 0.34 2.41
CA GLU A 57 3.27 -1.09 2.08
C GLU A 57 4.31 -1.86 2.88
N ILE A 58 5.53 -1.33 2.98
CA ILE A 58 6.61 -1.98 3.74
C ILE A 58 6.24 -2.09 5.21
N VAL A 59 5.70 -1.02 5.78
CA VAL A 59 5.26 -1.01 7.19
C VAL A 59 4.19 -2.08 7.42
N ALA A 60 3.18 -2.12 6.56
CA ALA A 60 2.10 -3.10 6.68
C ALA A 60 2.61 -4.54 6.52
N LEU A 61 3.47 -4.80 5.52
CA LEU A 61 4.05 -6.12 5.29
C LEU A 61 4.87 -6.60 6.50
N ARG A 62 5.69 -5.73 7.07
CA ARG A 62 6.51 -6.08 8.25
C ARG A 62 5.63 -6.42 9.44
N ARG A 63 4.59 -5.65 9.69
CA ARG A 63 3.66 -5.90 10.80
C ARG A 63 2.92 -7.21 10.63
N ALA A 64 2.45 -7.51 9.42
CA ALA A 64 1.77 -8.77 9.14
C ALA A 64 2.73 -9.95 9.31
N ALA A 65 3.94 -9.86 8.77
CA ALA A 65 4.94 -10.93 8.88
C ALA A 65 5.30 -11.22 10.34
N GLU A 66 5.46 -10.17 11.13
CA GLU A 66 5.73 -10.31 12.57
C GLU A 66 4.57 -10.99 13.29
N GLN A 67 3.34 -10.55 13.00
CA GLN A 67 2.13 -11.10 13.62
C GLN A 67 1.95 -12.58 13.32
N PHE A 68 2.19 -13.00 12.08
CA PHE A 68 2.03 -14.39 11.68
C PHE A 68 3.29 -15.25 11.90
N GLY A 69 4.39 -14.61 12.28
CA GLY A 69 5.66 -15.33 12.45
C GLY A 69 6.17 -15.95 11.16
N ASN A 70 5.86 -15.35 10.02
CA ASN A 70 6.19 -15.90 8.70
C ASN A 70 6.36 -14.76 7.71
N TYR A 71 7.43 -14.79 6.91
CA TYR A 71 7.64 -13.78 5.87
C TYR A 71 6.71 -13.98 4.66
N ARG A 72 6.17 -15.19 4.48
CA ARG A 72 5.22 -15.49 3.40
C ARG A 72 3.81 -15.22 3.89
N LEU A 73 3.17 -14.28 3.24
CA LEU A 73 1.80 -13.84 3.57
C LEU A 73 0.81 -14.36 2.52
N THR A 74 1.01 -15.61 2.14
CA THR A 74 0.25 -16.29 1.08
C THR A 74 -1.25 -16.20 1.34
N GLY A 75 -2.00 -15.79 0.31
CA GLY A 75 -3.46 -15.69 0.39
C GLY A 75 -4.00 -14.39 0.95
N LEU A 76 -3.15 -13.54 1.54
CA LEU A 76 -3.60 -12.25 2.06
C LEU A 76 -3.70 -11.22 0.93
N HIS A 77 -4.56 -10.22 1.12
CA HIS A 77 -4.76 -9.13 0.16
C HIS A 77 -4.19 -7.83 0.71
N LEU A 78 -3.51 -7.06 -0.14
CA LEU A 78 -2.98 -5.75 0.22
C LEU A 78 -3.78 -4.67 -0.52
N TYR A 79 -4.26 -3.68 0.25
CA TYR A 79 -4.91 -2.48 -0.29
C TYR A 79 -4.01 -1.29 0.01
N VAL A 80 -3.72 -0.49 -0.99
CA VAL A 80 -2.85 0.69 -0.84
C VAL A 80 -3.43 1.85 -1.65
N THR A 81 -3.29 3.07 -1.14
CA THR A 81 -3.90 4.25 -1.75
C THR A 81 -3.19 4.73 -3.00
N LEU A 82 -1.94 4.33 -3.21
CA LEU A 82 -1.14 4.74 -4.37
C LEU A 82 -0.47 3.53 -4.99
N GLU A 83 -0.34 3.52 -6.31
CA GLU A 83 0.37 2.48 -7.05
C GLU A 83 1.76 2.26 -6.45
N PRO A 84 2.13 1.02 -6.08
CA PRO A 84 3.43 0.73 -5.49
C PRO A 84 4.61 1.09 -6.39
N CYS A 85 5.68 1.59 -5.77
CA CYS A 85 6.97 1.80 -6.44
C CYS A 85 7.69 0.45 -6.64
N ALA A 86 8.84 0.48 -7.29
CA ALA A 86 9.62 -0.72 -7.58
C ALA A 86 10.01 -1.49 -6.31
N MET A 87 10.45 -0.79 -5.27
CA MET A 87 10.81 -1.41 -3.99
C MET A 87 9.61 -2.14 -3.38
N CYS A 88 8.46 -1.48 -3.31
CA CYS A 88 7.27 -2.06 -2.71
C CYS A 88 6.69 -3.20 -3.56
N ALA A 89 6.71 -3.07 -4.89
CA ALA A 89 6.28 -4.15 -5.76
C ALA A 89 7.15 -5.40 -5.57
N GLY A 90 8.46 -5.22 -5.43
CA GLY A 90 9.38 -6.30 -5.11
C GLY A 90 9.07 -6.95 -3.77
N ALA A 91 8.83 -6.14 -2.75
CA ALA A 91 8.48 -6.64 -1.41
C ALA A 91 7.16 -7.42 -1.41
N ILE A 92 6.16 -6.93 -2.13
CA ILE A 92 4.85 -7.59 -2.29
C ILE A 92 5.03 -8.98 -2.91
N SER A 93 5.87 -9.07 -3.94
CA SER A 93 6.19 -10.34 -4.60
C SER A 93 6.89 -11.29 -3.61
N LEU A 94 7.93 -10.81 -2.92
CA LEU A 94 8.67 -11.63 -1.96
C LEU A 94 7.78 -12.12 -0.81
N ALA A 95 6.82 -11.32 -0.39
CA ALA A 95 5.86 -11.69 0.66
C ALA A 95 4.77 -12.64 0.17
N ARG A 96 4.66 -12.86 -1.14
CA ARG A 96 3.66 -13.75 -1.74
C ARG A 96 2.22 -13.29 -1.52
N ILE A 97 2.00 -11.99 -1.54
CA ILE A 97 0.64 -11.42 -1.46
C ILE A 97 -0.22 -11.97 -2.60
N GLY A 98 -1.43 -12.41 -2.28
CA GLY A 98 -2.32 -13.03 -3.26
C GLY A 98 -2.98 -12.01 -4.18
N LYS A 99 -3.34 -10.84 -3.65
CA LYS A 99 -4.00 -9.79 -4.42
C LYS A 99 -3.55 -8.42 -3.96
N LEU A 100 -3.25 -7.56 -4.93
CA LEU A 100 -2.93 -6.16 -4.71
C LEU A 100 -4.04 -5.29 -5.29
N VAL A 101 -4.61 -4.42 -4.46
CA VAL A 101 -5.57 -3.40 -4.90
C VAL A 101 -4.96 -2.04 -4.62
N PHE A 102 -4.82 -1.20 -5.63
CA PHE A 102 -4.34 0.17 -5.44
C PHE A 102 -5.37 1.18 -5.97
N ALA A 103 -5.38 2.37 -5.40
CA ALA A 103 -6.38 3.40 -5.76
C ALA A 103 -5.85 4.33 -6.86
N ALA A 104 -4.94 5.24 -6.53
CA ALA A 104 -4.38 6.17 -7.51
C ALA A 104 -3.21 5.55 -8.26
N CYS A 105 -3.11 5.81 -9.56
CA CYS A 105 -1.92 5.44 -10.31
C CYS A 105 -0.82 6.48 -10.11
N ASP A 106 0.43 6.08 -10.32
CA ASP A 106 1.60 6.94 -10.17
C ASP A 106 2.49 6.85 -11.41
N PRO A 107 2.24 7.69 -12.43
CA PRO A 107 3.02 7.63 -13.67
C PRO A 107 4.51 7.92 -13.51
N LYS A 108 4.90 8.62 -12.44
CA LYS A 108 6.29 8.99 -12.20
C LYS A 108 7.06 7.99 -11.36
N GLY A 109 6.44 7.47 -10.31
CA GLY A 109 7.11 6.60 -9.35
C GLY A 109 6.58 5.18 -9.26
N GLY A 110 5.46 4.90 -9.92
CA GLY A 110 4.85 3.58 -9.88
C GLY A 110 5.61 2.53 -10.69
N ALA A 111 5.41 1.27 -10.32
CA ALA A 111 6.08 0.15 -10.97
C ALA A 111 5.16 -1.06 -11.15
N VAL A 112 3.85 -0.84 -11.19
CA VAL A 112 2.84 -1.90 -11.41
C VAL A 112 2.27 -1.78 -12.82
N ILE A 113 1.57 -0.68 -13.11
CA ILE A 113 1.05 -0.40 -14.47
C ILE A 113 1.87 0.66 -15.18
N HIS A 114 2.82 1.28 -14.50
CA HIS A 114 3.76 2.26 -15.02
C HIS A 114 5.19 1.80 -14.74
N GLY A 115 6.14 2.57 -15.20
CA GLY A 115 7.56 2.34 -14.92
C GLY A 115 8.03 0.95 -15.35
N ALA A 116 8.72 0.27 -14.44
CA ALA A 116 9.29 -1.05 -14.71
C ALA A 116 8.27 -2.17 -14.84
N ARG A 117 7.01 -1.97 -14.44
CA ARG A 117 5.99 -3.01 -14.44
C ARG A 117 6.56 -4.29 -13.85
N PHE A 118 6.92 -4.22 -12.58
CA PHE A 118 7.73 -5.27 -11.94
C PHE A 118 7.13 -6.66 -12.07
N PHE A 119 5.81 -6.79 -11.94
CA PHE A 119 5.16 -8.10 -11.99
C PHE A 119 5.19 -8.74 -13.39
N GLU A 120 5.54 -7.98 -14.42
CA GLU A 120 5.69 -8.48 -15.78
C GLU A 120 7.14 -8.84 -16.13
N GLN A 121 8.08 -8.60 -15.19
CA GLN A 121 9.51 -8.83 -15.44
C GLN A 121 9.91 -10.28 -15.20
N PRO A 122 10.91 -10.79 -15.97
CA PRO A 122 11.35 -12.18 -15.81
C PRO A 122 11.93 -12.49 -14.42
N THR A 123 12.42 -11.48 -13.70
CA THR A 123 12.96 -11.64 -12.34
C THR A 123 11.88 -11.67 -11.27
N CYS A 124 10.64 -11.41 -11.60
CA CYS A 124 9.53 -11.52 -10.67
C CYS A 124 9.06 -12.96 -10.58
N HIS A 125 9.29 -13.61 -9.43
CA HIS A 125 8.96 -15.02 -9.23
C HIS A 125 7.55 -15.26 -8.72
N TRP A 126 6.91 -14.26 -8.15
CA TRP A 126 5.55 -14.34 -7.66
C TRP A 126 4.75 -13.12 -8.12
N ARG A 127 3.61 -13.37 -8.76
CA ARG A 127 2.74 -12.31 -9.26
C ARG A 127 1.41 -12.33 -8.53
N PRO A 128 1.08 -11.25 -7.78
CA PRO A 128 -0.25 -11.14 -7.21
C PRO A 128 -1.28 -10.87 -8.32
N GLU A 129 -2.54 -11.18 -8.03
CA GLU A 129 -3.63 -10.61 -8.81
C GLU A 129 -3.62 -9.09 -8.57
N VAL A 130 -3.82 -8.30 -9.62
CA VAL A 130 -3.76 -6.83 -9.52
C VAL A 130 -5.10 -6.23 -9.92
N GLU A 131 -5.60 -5.31 -9.10
CA GLU A 131 -6.83 -4.58 -9.36
C GLU A 131 -6.63 -3.11 -8.99
N GLN A 132 -7.22 -2.21 -9.79
CA GLN A 132 -7.23 -0.80 -9.45
C GLN A 132 -8.62 -0.40 -8.96
N ASP A 133 -8.69 0.25 -7.81
CA ASP A 133 -9.92 0.86 -7.28
C ASP A 133 -9.98 2.30 -7.78
N GLU A 134 -10.53 2.49 -8.96
CA GLU A 134 -10.59 3.80 -9.61
C GLU A 134 -11.49 4.77 -8.85
N ALA A 135 -12.53 4.27 -8.20
CA ALA A 135 -13.43 5.12 -7.42
C ALA A 135 -12.71 5.80 -6.26
N ALA A 136 -11.81 5.08 -5.59
CA ALA A 136 -11.00 5.64 -4.50
C ALA A 136 -9.82 6.46 -5.02
N GLY A 137 -9.44 6.27 -6.27
CA GLY A 137 -8.27 6.93 -6.88
C GLY A 137 -8.34 8.44 -6.88
N GLU A 138 -9.52 9.01 -7.06
CA GLU A 138 -9.70 10.46 -7.05
C GLU A 138 -9.40 11.05 -5.67
N THR A 139 -9.93 10.45 -4.62
CA THR A 139 -9.68 10.88 -3.24
C THR A 139 -8.19 10.74 -2.90
N ALA A 140 -7.58 9.61 -3.24
CA ALA A 140 -6.17 9.37 -2.99
C ALA A 140 -5.28 10.38 -3.71
N SER A 141 -5.57 10.67 -4.98
CA SER A 141 -4.84 11.69 -5.76
C SER A 141 -4.96 13.07 -5.15
N ARG A 142 -6.14 13.44 -4.69
CA ARG A 142 -6.38 14.74 -4.08
C ARG A 142 -5.58 14.91 -2.79
N LEU A 143 -5.52 13.89 -1.96
CA LEU A 143 -4.70 13.92 -0.74
C LEU A 143 -3.24 14.22 -1.06
N LEU A 144 -2.70 13.57 -2.07
CA LEU A 144 -1.32 13.79 -2.52
C LEU A 144 -1.11 15.20 -3.05
N LYS A 145 -1.99 15.66 -3.93
CA LYS A 145 -1.92 17.00 -4.51
C LYS A 145 -1.99 18.09 -3.44
N ASP A 146 -2.91 17.97 -2.51
CA ASP A 146 -3.08 18.94 -1.43
C ASP A 146 -1.85 18.98 -0.52
N PHE A 147 -1.29 17.82 -0.21
CA PHE A 147 -0.08 17.72 0.60
C PHE A 147 1.10 18.43 -0.05
N PHE A 148 1.37 18.15 -1.33
CA PHE A 148 2.49 18.76 -2.03
C PHE A 148 2.27 20.25 -2.31
N LYS A 149 1.04 20.67 -2.57
CA LYS A 149 0.69 22.08 -2.74
C LYS A 149 0.96 22.87 -1.45
N ALA A 150 0.58 22.36 -0.32
CA ALA A 150 0.82 23.01 0.97
C ALA A 150 2.31 23.19 1.25
N ARG A 151 3.15 22.24 0.82
CA ARG A 151 4.58 22.29 1.05
C ARG A 151 5.33 23.23 0.11
N ARG A 152 4.75 23.57 -1.05
CA ARG A 152 5.35 24.51 -2.00
C ARG A 152 4.98 25.97 -1.70
N ALA A 153 4.01 26.16 -0.83
CA ALA A 153 3.56 27.51 -0.44
C ALA A 153 4.56 28.19 0.47
#